data_6b0d6d8e3750a4b411b07515b3336687
#
_entry.id   6b0d6d8e3750a4b411b07515b3336687
#
_cell.length_a   1.000
_cell.length_b   1.000
_cell.length_c   1.000
_cell.angle_alpha   90.00
_cell.angle_beta   90.00
_cell.angle_gamma   90.00
#
_symmetry.space_group_name_H-M   'P 1'
#
loop_
_entity.id
_entity.type
_entity.pdbx_description
1 polymer ?
#
loop_
_entity_poly.entity_id
_entity_poly.type
_entity_poly.pdbx_seq_one_letter_code
_entity_poly.pdbx_strand_id
1 'polypeptide(L)'
;MTEPFLTAAWRHLLMLNWAVDPALLEDRVPAGTRLDLPDGRCWVSVVAFLMRDTRVKGLPVPFHQDFEEVNLRFYVRRDVPDEVRRTPDRRGVVFVRELVPKAAIALVANAVYNENYRATDMDHALLRPGGRVGPDDALRTGDRLRMSWQAPGGPVEVGATIAGPAAPQDPDSHGAFITEHYWGYAAQRDGGTVEYEVEHPPWEVHPVKQVTLVGALGSEYGDDFAAAIDRPPESAFLAVGSAVSVMPGGRIP
;
A
#
# COMPACT_ATOMS: atom_id res chain seq x y z
N MET A 1 -19.72 -5.91 18.19
CA MET A 1 -18.75 -5.77 17.07
C MET A 1 -18.12 -4.41 17.21
N THR A 2 -16.82 -4.30 17.15
CA THR A 2 -16.10 -3.01 17.20
C THR A 2 -16.37 -2.27 15.91
N GLU A 3 -16.76 -0.99 15.98
CA GLU A 3 -16.98 -0.19 14.77
C GLU A 3 -15.63 0.15 14.11
N PRO A 4 -15.55 0.14 12.76
CA PRO A 4 -14.36 0.56 12.04
C PRO A 4 -13.97 2.01 12.37
N PHE A 5 -12.67 2.25 12.50
CA PHE A 5 -12.14 3.61 12.63
C PHE A 5 -12.24 4.37 11.30
N LEU A 6 -11.93 3.67 10.18
CA LEU A 6 -12.02 4.23 8.84
C LEU A 6 -12.65 3.21 7.89
N THR A 7 -13.52 3.68 7.01
CA THR A 7 -14.01 2.92 5.85
C THR A 7 -13.72 3.68 4.57
N ALA A 8 -13.39 2.97 3.50
CA ALA A 8 -13.15 3.55 2.19
C ALA A 8 -13.37 2.48 1.10
N ALA A 9 -13.29 2.88 -0.16
CA ALA A 9 -13.06 1.95 -1.25
C ALA A 9 -11.67 2.23 -1.85
N TRP A 10 -10.81 1.21 -1.84
CA TRP A 10 -9.53 1.25 -2.54
C TRP A 10 -9.75 0.81 -3.98
N ARG A 11 -9.21 1.56 -4.94
CA ARG A 11 -9.38 1.31 -6.37
C ARG A 11 -8.06 1.35 -7.11
N HIS A 12 -7.90 0.41 -8.05
CA HIS A 12 -6.81 0.40 -9.02
C HIS A 12 -5.42 0.41 -8.39
N LEU A 13 -5.16 -0.54 -7.49
CA LEU A 13 -3.90 -0.62 -6.76
C LEU A 13 -2.80 -1.17 -7.68
N LEU A 14 -2.00 -0.27 -8.25
CA LEU A 14 -0.80 -0.65 -8.99
C LEU A 14 0.31 -0.96 -8.00
N MET A 15 0.77 -2.21 -8.01
CA MET A 15 1.77 -2.75 -7.11
C MET A 15 3.03 -3.14 -7.89
N LEU A 16 4.15 -2.49 -7.57
CA LEU A 16 5.47 -2.80 -8.10
C LEU A 16 6.31 -3.41 -6.99
N ASN A 17 6.90 -4.58 -7.21
CA ASN A 17 7.50 -5.38 -6.14
C ASN A 17 8.96 -5.72 -6.46
N TRP A 18 9.84 -5.51 -5.47
CA TRP A 18 11.27 -5.82 -5.55
C TRP A 18 11.70 -6.71 -4.40
N ALA A 19 12.50 -7.72 -4.71
CA ALA A 19 13.22 -8.45 -3.69
C ALA A 19 14.43 -7.61 -3.24
N VAL A 20 14.62 -7.49 -1.93
CA VAL A 20 15.69 -6.69 -1.34
C VAL A 20 16.48 -7.49 -0.32
N ASP A 21 17.68 -7.00 0.03
CA ASP A 21 18.44 -7.52 1.16
C ASP A 21 17.65 -7.23 2.46
N PRO A 22 17.41 -8.24 3.31
CA PRO A 22 16.77 -8.03 4.62
C PRO A 22 17.45 -6.95 5.48
N ALA A 23 18.76 -6.78 5.38
CA ALA A 23 19.50 -5.75 6.12
C ALA A 23 18.98 -4.32 5.86
N LEU A 24 18.37 -4.05 4.70
CA LEU A 24 17.73 -2.77 4.40
C LEU A 24 16.56 -2.46 5.33
N LEU A 25 15.94 -3.49 5.93
CA LEU A 25 14.69 -3.38 6.67
C LEU A 25 14.82 -3.70 8.16
N GLU A 26 15.91 -4.31 8.61
CA GLU A 26 16.08 -4.81 9.99
C GLU A 26 15.79 -3.74 11.05
N ASP A 27 16.34 -2.53 10.88
CA ASP A 27 16.13 -1.41 11.81
C ASP A 27 14.72 -0.80 11.77
N ARG A 28 13.87 -1.28 10.84
CA ARG A 28 12.50 -0.78 10.64
C ARG A 28 11.43 -1.80 11.05
N VAL A 29 11.85 -3.02 11.43
CA VAL A 29 10.92 -4.06 11.88
C VAL A 29 10.37 -3.68 13.25
N PRO A 30 9.05 -3.48 13.41
CA PRO A 30 8.46 -3.12 14.69
C PRO A 30 8.64 -4.23 15.74
N ALA A 31 8.85 -3.83 17.00
CA ALA A 31 8.99 -4.77 18.11
C ALA A 31 7.80 -5.75 18.16
N GLY A 32 8.07 -7.03 18.41
CA GLY A 32 7.05 -8.08 18.43
C GLY A 32 6.60 -8.59 17.07
N THR A 33 7.25 -8.11 15.99
CA THR A 33 7.08 -8.64 14.63
C THR A 33 8.41 -9.16 14.08
N ARG A 34 8.37 -9.84 12.95
CA ARG A 34 9.54 -10.27 12.17
C ARG A 34 9.26 -10.16 10.68
N LEU A 35 10.29 -10.07 9.87
CA LEU A 35 10.13 -10.07 8.40
C LEU A 35 9.35 -11.32 7.95
N ASP A 36 8.42 -11.13 7.02
CA ASP A 36 7.74 -12.21 6.32
C ASP A 36 8.49 -12.52 5.04
N LEU A 37 9.13 -13.68 5.00
CA LEU A 37 10.08 -14.08 3.96
C LEU A 37 9.54 -15.29 3.18
N PRO A 38 8.60 -15.08 2.22
CA PRO A 38 8.17 -16.17 1.36
C PRO A 38 9.37 -16.69 0.56
N ASP A 39 9.56 -18.00 0.56
CA ASP A 39 10.67 -18.68 -0.11
C ASP A 39 12.07 -18.09 0.27
N GLY A 40 12.19 -17.56 1.51
CA GLY A 40 13.41 -16.94 2.01
C GLY A 40 13.73 -15.56 1.40
N ARG A 41 12.81 -14.94 0.67
CA ARG A 41 13.00 -13.63 0.01
C ARG A 41 12.30 -12.51 0.78
N CYS A 42 12.99 -11.39 0.91
CA CYS A 42 12.44 -10.17 1.48
C CYS A 42 11.92 -9.26 0.37
N TRP A 43 10.74 -8.67 0.57
CA TRP A 43 10.07 -7.87 -0.45
C TRP A 43 9.74 -6.46 0.03
N VAL A 44 9.90 -5.49 -0.88
CA VAL A 44 9.32 -4.15 -0.76
C VAL A 44 8.38 -3.89 -1.93
N SER A 45 7.36 -3.08 -1.70
CA SER A 45 6.40 -2.72 -2.74
C SER A 45 6.12 -1.22 -2.75
N VAL A 46 6.14 -0.62 -3.94
CA VAL A 46 5.49 0.66 -4.20
C VAL A 46 4.06 0.36 -4.62
N VAL A 47 3.10 0.92 -3.89
CA VAL A 47 1.67 0.74 -4.16
C VAL A 47 1.05 2.10 -4.40
N ALA A 48 0.45 2.30 -5.58
CA ALA A 48 -0.22 3.53 -5.98
C ALA A 48 -1.70 3.24 -6.28
N PHE A 49 -2.62 3.93 -5.60
CA PHE A 49 -4.05 3.65 -5.70
C PHE A 49 -4.92 4.86 -5.42
N LEU A 50 -6.22 4.71 -5.64
CA LEU A 50 -7.21 5.72 -5.35
C LEU A 50 -8.03 5.34 -4.10
N MET A 51 -8.07 6.26 -3.14
CA MET A 51 -9.00 6.23 -2.01
C MET A 51 -10.31 6.88 -2.44
N ARG A 52 -11.44 6.22 -2.18
CA ARG A 52 -12.78 6.68 -2.55
C ARG A 52 -13.73 6.55 -1.37
N ASP A 53 -14.67 7.48 -1.25
CA ASP A 53 -15.71 7.51 -0.20
C ASP A 53 -15.17 7.29 1.21
N THR A 54 -14.06 7.94 1.52
CA THR A 54 -13.39 7.82 2.83
C THR A 54 -14.23 8.42 3.93
N ARG A 55 -14.46 7.62 4.97
CA ARG A 55 -15.21 7.99 6.17
C ARG A 55 -14.42 7.65 7.43
N VAL A 56 -14.45 8.54 8.40
CA VAL A 56 -13.88 8.31 9.73
C VAL A 56 -15.01 8.18 10.73
N LYS A 57 -15.08 7.04 11.44
CA LYS A 57 -16.18 6.69 12.35
C LYS A 57 -17.56 6.90 11.71
N GLY A 58 -17.71 6.42 10.47
CA GLY A 58 -18.93 6.51 9.68
C GLY A 58 -19.25 7.89 9.10
N LEU A 59 -18.51 8.94 9.46
CA LEU A 59 -18.75 10.30 8.98
C LEU A 59 -17.85 10.64 7.78
N PRO A 60 -18.42 11.16 6.68
CA PRO A 60 -17.63 11.64 5.56
C PRO A 60 -16.77 12.83 5.99
N VAL A 61 -15.48 12.82 5.62
CA VAL A 61 -14.62 13.97 5.88
C VAL A 61 -14.74 14.95 4.72
N PRO A 62 -15.32 16.14 4.91
CA PRO A 62 -15.52 17.10 3.83
C PRO A 62 -14.21 17.39 3.08
N PHE A 63 -14.24 17.36 1.74
CA PHE A 63 -13.11 17.58 0.84
C PHE A 63 -11.96 16.54 0.92
N HIS A 64 -12.13 15.46 1.70
CA HIS A 64 -11.12 14.43 1.94
C HIS A 64 -11.67 13.01 1.73
N GLN A 65 -12.69 12.83 0.90
CA GLN A 65 -13.28 11.53 0.65
C GLN A 65 -12.55 10.78 -0.47
N ASP A 66 -12.10 11.52 -1.48
CA ASP A 66 -11.50 10.97 -2.69
C ASP A 66 -10.12 11.59 -2.89
N PHE A 67 -9.10 10.75 -2.96
CA PHE A 67 -7.71 11.20 -3.14
C PHE A 67 -6.80 10.05 -3.58
N GLU A 68 -5.62 10.41 -4.07
CA GLU A 68 -4.54 9.50 -4.40
C GLU A 68 -3.77 9.10 -3.14
N GLU A 69 -3.28 7.86 -3.13
CA GLU A 69 -2.28 7.42 -2.16
C GLU A 69 -1.18 6.63 -2.85
N VAL A 70 0.06 6.90 -2.45
CA VAL A 70 1.22 6.09 -2.82
C VAL A 70 1.96 5.72 -1.55
N ASN A 71 2.24 4.44 -1.37
CA ASN A 71 3.07 4.00 -0.27
C ASN A 71 4.24 3.13 -0.72
N LEU A 72 5.35 3.20 0.02
CA LEU A 72 6.42 2.24 0.00
C LEU A 72 6.29 1.40 1.27
N ARG A 73 6.12 0.09 1.12
CA ARG A 73 5.88 -0.82 2.24
C ARG A 73 6.71 -2.08 2.14
N PHE A 74 6.87 -2.77 3.27
CA PHE A 74 7.43 -4.11 3.36
C PHE A 74 6.54 -5.01 4.22
N TYR A 75 6.89 -6.28 4.32
CA TYR A 75 6.02 -7.32 4.83
C TYR A 75 6.58 -7.94 6.09
N VAL A 76 5.74 -8.01 7.11
CA VAL A 76 6.05 -8.59 8.41
C VAL A 76 4.96 -9.57 8.84
N ARG A 77 5.30 -10.40 9.81
CA ARG A 77 4.33 -11.27 10.48
C ARG A 77 4.54 -11.21 11.99
N ARG A 78 3.45 -11.37 12.71
CA ARG A 78 3.45 -11.51 14.15
C ARG A 78 2.99 -12.92 14.52
N ASP A 79 3.81 -13.64 15.29
CA ASP A 79 3.43 -14.90 15.88
C ASP A 79 2.51 -14.63 17.08
N VAL A 80 1.26 -15.05 17.00
CA VAL A 80 0.30 -14.92 18.09
C VAL A 80 0.18 -16.28 18.77
N PRO A 81 0.25 -16.36 20.12
CA PRO A 81 0.06 -17.61 20.85
C PRO A 81 -1.26 -18.31 20.46
N ASP A 82 -1.25 -19.64 20.40
CA ASP A 82 -2.39 -20.47 19.97
C ASP A 82 -3.70 -20.18 20.71
N GLU A 83 -3.60 -19.76 21.96
CA GLU A 83 -4.76 -19.43 22.83
C GLU A 83 -5.51 -18.16 22.38
N VAL A 84 -4.88 -17.31 21.57
CA VAL A 84 -5.44 -16.05 21.06
C VAL A 84 -5.80 -16.15 19.57
N ARG A 85 -5.52 -17.29 18.94
CA ARG A 85 -5.72 -17.49 17.50
C ARG A 85 -7.20 -17.46 17.12
N ARG A 86 -7.67 -16.29 16.65
CA ARG A 86 -8.81 -16.20 15.73
C ARG A 86 -8.39 -16.34 14.26
N THR A 87 -7.12 -16.09 13.95
CA THR A 87 -6.51 -16.27 12.62
C THR A 87 -5.07 -16.77 12.80
N PRO A 88 -4.60 -17.73 12.00
CA PRO A 88 -3.20 -18.10 11.98
C PRO A 88 -2.36 -16.90 11.51
N ASP A 89 -1.13 -16.81 12.00
CA ASP A 89 -0.10 -15.84 11.62
C ASP A 89 -0.61 -14.49 11.10
N ARG A 90 -0.60 -13.46 11.95
CA ARG A 90 -1.00 -12.11 11.56
C ARG A 90 0.02 -11.51 10.61
N ARG A 91 -0.18 -11.78 9.33
CA ARG A 91 0.61 -11.19 8.25
C ARG A 91 0.17 -9.76 8.01
N GLY A 92 1.14 -8.86 7.90
CA GLY A 92 0.83 -7.45 7.75
C GLY A 92 1.94 -6.67 7.06
N VAL A 93 1.71 -5.38 6.95
CA VAL A 93 2.61 -4.45 6.30
C VAL A 93 3.16 -3.43 7.29
N VAL A 94 4.35 -2.92 6.98
CA VAL A 94 4.95 -1.75 7.62
C VAL A 94 5.23 -0.73 6.53
N PHE A 95 4.82 0.51 6.76
CA PHE A 95 5.02 1.58 5.80
C PHE A 95 6.35 2.31 6.05
N VAL A 96 7.18 2.36 5.01
CA VAL A 96 8.40 3.18 4.98
C VAL A 96 8.04 4.63 4.73
N ARG A 97 7.09 4.86 3.83
CA ARG A 97 6.55 6.18 3.48
C ARG A 97 5.14 6.04 2.91
N GLU A 98 4.28 6.98 3.27
CA GLU A 98 2.93 7.11 2.73
C GLU A 98 2.72 8.54 2.23
N LEU A 99 2.25 8.70 1.00
CA LEU A 99 2.08 9.97 0.32
C LEU A 99 0.61 10.19 0.00
N VAL A 100 0.09 11.35 0.37
CA VAL A 100 -1.29 11.77 0.11
C VAL A 100 -1.34 13.25 -0.27
N PRO A 101 -2.34 13.71 -1.05
CA PRO A 101 -2.45 15.14 -1.40
C PRO A 101 -3.05 15.99 -0.28
N LYS A 102 -3.44 15.39 0.85
CA LYS A 102 -4.23 16.03 1.91
C LYS A 102 -3.46 16.13 3.22
N ALA A 103 -3.00 17.33 3.55
CA ALA A 103 -2.22 17.59 4.78
C ALA A 103 -2.97 17.18 6.07
N ALA A 104 -4.30 17.35 6.12
CA ALA A 104 -5.09 16.96 7.27
C ALA A 104 -5.09 15.44 7.50
N ILE A 105 -5.10 14.62 6.41
CA ILE A 105 -5.01 13.17 6.50
C ILE A 105 -3.65 12.77 7.05
N ALA A 106 -2.56 13.31 6.48
CA ALA A 106 -1.21 13.04 6.95
C ALA A 106 -1.04 13.41 8.44
N LEU A 107 -1.58 14.55 8.87
CA LEU A 107 -1.51 14.97 10.27
C LEU A 107 -2.23 14.00 11.21
N VAL A 108 -3.45 13.58 10.86
CA VAL A 108 -4.25 12.66 11.70
C VAL A 108 -3.58 11.29 11.77
N ALA A 109 -3.17 10.72 10.65
CA ALA A 109 -2.53 9.40 10.60
C ALA A 109 -1.21 9.38 11.39
N ASN A 110 -0.37 10.39 11.23
CA ASN A 110 0.87 10.53 12.00
C ASN A 110 0.61 10.73 13.51
N ALA A 111 -0.45 11.46 13.88
CA ALA A 111 -0.76 11.71 15.29
C ALA A 111 -1.40 10.49 15.98
N VAL A 112 -2.23 9.71 15.27
CA VAL A 112 -2.99 8.60 15.83
C VAL A 112 -2.20 7.28 15.81
N TYR A 113 -1.50 7.00 14.70
CA TYR A 113 -0.81 5.72 14.49
C TYR A 113 0.72 5.83 14.45
N ASN A 114 1.28 7.06 14.47
CA ASN A 114 2.70 7.33 14.26
C ASN A 114 3.22 6.74 12.94
N GLU A 115 2.40 6.83 11.89
CA GLU A 115 2.77 6.46 10.53
C GLU A 115 3.64 7.54 9.86
N ASN A 116 4.24 7.20 8.71
CA ASN A 116 5.16 8.07 7.98
C ASN A 116 4.48 8.82 6.82
N TYR A 117 3.31 9.40 7.07
CA TYR A 117 2.59 10.18 6.06
C TYR A 117 3.27 11.50 5.74
N ARG A 118 3.37 11.81 4.47
CA ARG A 118 3.75 13.12 3.94
C ARG A 118 2.71 13.62 2.96
N ALA A 119 2.25 14.86 3.15
CA ALA A 119 1.39 15.52 2.19
C ALA A 119 2.24 16.08 1.03
N THR A 120 1.77 15.87 -0.21
CA THR A 120 2.42 16.36 -1.41
C THR A 120 1.40 16.55 -2.53
N ASP A 121 1.71 17.41 -3.51
CA ASP A 121 0.88 17.53 -4.70
C ASP A 121 0.93 16.21 -5.50
N MET A 122 -0.24 15.70 -5.82
CA MET A 122 -0.42 14.44 -6.55
C MET A 122 -1.41 14.61 -7.70
N ASP A 123 -1.23 13.83 -8.75
CA ASP A 123 -2.15 13.73 -9.89
C ASP A 123 -2.21 12.30 -10.40
N HIS A 124 -3.35 11.91 -10.96
CA HIS A 124 -3.52 10.62 -11.61
C HIS A 124 -4.23 10.73 -12.95
N ALA A 125 -3.97 9.77 -13.82
CA ALA A 125 -4.67 9.62 -15.08
C ALA A 125 -4.99 8.13 -15.33
N LEU A 126 -6.26 7.87 -15.57
CA LEU A 126 -6.74 6.59 -16.12
C LEU A 126 -7.11 6.84 -17.58
N LEU A 127 -6.37 6.23 -18.50
CA LEU A 127 -6.44 6.52 -19.93
C LEU A 127 -6.84 5.27 -20.71
N ARG A 128 -7.73 5.44 -21.67
CA ARG A 128 -8.16 4.44 -22.64
C ARG A 128 -7.93 5.01 -24.05
N PRO A 129 -7.62 4.21 -25.07
CA PRO A 129 -7.61 4.71 -26.46
C PRO A 129 -8.92 5.45 -26.76
N GLY A 130 -8.80 6.76 -27.05
CA GLY A 130 -9.95 7.62 -27.34
C GLY A 130 -10.54 8.40 -26.16
N GLY A 131 -10.00 8.29 -24.92
CA GLY A 131 -10.50 9.09 -23.81
C GLY A 131 -9.93 8.75 -22.45
N ARG A 132 -10.57 9.27 -21.41
CA ARG A 132 -10.29 8.95 -19.99
C ARG A 132 -11.25 7.86 -19.49
N VAL A 133 -10.81 7.14 -18.48
CA VAL A 133 -11.61 6.18 -17.71
C VAL A 133 -11.96 6.84 -16.38
N GLY A 134 -13.17 6.66 -15.91
CA GLY A 134 -13.55 7.14 -14.58
C GLY A 134 -12.86 6.32 -13.47
N PRO A 135 -12.69 6.92 -12.28
CA PRO A 135 -12.00 6.26 -11.17
C PRO A 135 -12.73 5.02 -10.61
N ASP A 136 -14.01 4.90 -10.88
CA ASP A 136 -14.85 3.76 -10.47
C ASP A 136 -15.17 2.79 -11.62
N ASP A 137 -14.68 3.10 -12.83
CA ASP A 137 -14.91 2.26 -14.00
C ASP A 137 -13.99 1.02 -13.98
N ALA A 138 -14.48 -0.10 -14.48
CA ALA A 138 -13.68 -1.30 -14.70
C ALA A 138 -12.61 -1.05 -15.78
N LEU A 139 -11.35 -1.37 -15.42
CA LEU A 139 -10.24 -1.30 -16.34
C LEU A 139 -10.28 -2.47 -17.35
N ARG A 140 -9.71 -2.23 -18.53
CA ARG A 140 -9.65 -3.19 -19.63
C ARG A 140 -8.24 -3.30 -20.19
N THR A 141 -7.97 -4.39 -20.86
CA THR A 141 -6.70 -4.54 -21.60
C THR A 141 -6.44 -3.34 -22.51
N GLY A 142 -5.25 -2.75 -22.36
CA GLY A 142 -4.84 -1.55 -23.09
C GLY A 142 -5.07 -0.23 -22.34
N ASP A 143 -5.86 -0.22 -21.26
CA ASP A 143 -5.98 0.96 -20.40
C ASP A 143 -4.64 1.22 -19.68
N ARG A 144 -4.34 2.49 -19.41
CA ARG A 144 -3.12 2.92 -18.74
C ARG A 144 -3.48 3.64 -17.45
N LEU A 145 -2.78 3.28 -16.37
CA LEU A 145 -2.76 4.04 -15.15
C LEU A 145 -1.43 4.79 -15.05
N ARG A 146 -1.49 6.04 -14.65
CA ARG A 146 -0.35 6.90 -14.30
C ARG A 146 -0.69 7.64 -13.02
N MET A 147 0.25 7.70 -12.08
CA MET A 147 0.17 8.54 -10.91
C MET A 147 1.48 9.27 -10.72
N SER A 148 1.43 10.54 -10.34
CA SER A 148 2.63 11.36 -10.11
C SER A 148 2.50 12.15 -8.83
N TRP A 149 3.65 12.46 -8.21
CA TRP A 149 3.73 13.28 -7.02
C TRP A 149 5.00 14.13 -7.01
N GLN A 150 5.00 15.17 -6.18
CA GLN A 150 6.14 16.06 -6.04
C GLN A 150 7.01 15.60 -4.85
N ALA A 151 8.15 14.99 -5.13
CA ALA A 151 9.18 14.72 -4.13
C ALA A 151 10.04 15.98 -3.85
N PRO A 152 10.79 16.05 -2.73
CA PRO A 152 11.64 17.22 -2.45
C PRO A 152 12.65 17.54 -3.55
N GLY A 153 13.18 16.54 -4.25
CA GLY A 153 14.14 16.69 -5.33
C GLY A 153 13.55 16.81 -6.74
N GLY A 154 12.22 16.80 -6.87
CA GLY A 154 11.54 16.88 -8.17
C GLY A 154 10.39 15.89 -8.32
N PRO A 155 9.74 15.84 -9.48
CA PRO A 155 8.61 14.95 -9.70
C PRO A 155 9.03 13.48 -9.73
N VAL A 156 8.10 12.63 -9.28
CA VAL A 156 8.15 11.17 -9.42
C VAL A 156 6.88 10.70 -10.12
N GLU A 157 7.01 9.71 -10.97
CA GLU A 157 5.89 9.11 -11.69
C GLU A 157 5.95 7.59 -11.63
N VAL A 158 4.80 6.97 -11.40
CA VAL A 158 4.58 5.52 -11.51
C VAL A 158 3.47 5.27 -12.53
N GLY A 159 3.61 4.23 -13.34
CA GLY A 159 2.57 3.89 -14.31
C GLY A 159 2.70 2.50 -14.90
N ALA A 160 1.60 2.03 -15.49
CA ALA A 160 1.55 0.76 -16.20
C ALA A 160 0.41 0.72 -17.22
N THR A 161 0.49 -0.23 -18.14
CA THR A 161 -0.57 -0.56 -19.09
C THR A 161 -1.17 -1.93 -18.72
N ILE A 162 -2.49 -2.05 -18.68
CA ILE A 162 -3.19 -3.31 -18.47
C ILE A 162 -2.89 -4.28 -19.63
N ALA A 163 -2.39 -5.46 -19.31
CA ALA A 163 -1.99 -6.48 -20.30
C ALA A 163 -3.05 -7.56 -20.54
N GLY A 164 -4.00 -7.73 -19.60
CA GLY A 164 -5.04 -8.75 -19.67
C GLY A 164 -6.19 -8.49 -18.70
N PRO A 165 -7.24 -9.33 -18.72
CA PRO A 165 -8.34 -9.24 -17.77
C PRO A 165 -7.86 -9.47 -16.33
N ALA A 166 -8.62 -8.96 -15.35
CA ALA A 166 -8.44 -9.33 -13.96
C ALA A 166 -8.83 -10.79 -13.75
N ALA A 167 -8.11 -11.45 -12.84
CA ALA A 167 -8.40 -12.82 -12.43
C ALA A 167 -8.11 -13.02 -10.94
N PRO A 168 -8.82 -13.95 -10.27
CA PRO A 168 -8.48 -14.39 -8.93
C PRO A 168 -7.04 -14.90 -8.87
N GLN A 169 -6.39 -14.72 -7.73
CA GLN A 169 -5.05 -15.22 -7.49
C GLN A 169 -5.09 -16.63 -6.89
N ASP A 170 -4.14 -17.47 -7.30
CA ASP A 170 -3.87 -18.70 -6.58
C ASP A 170 -3.41 -18.35 -5.15
N PRO A 171 -4.00 -18.91 -4.09
CA PRO A 171 -3.63 -18.61 -2.70
C PRO A 171 -2.14 -18.78 -2.38
N ASP A 172 -1.46 -19.69 -3.05
CA ASP A 172 -0.02 -19.96 -2.86
C ASP A 172 0.86 -19.13 -3.79
N SER A 173 0.29 -18.23 -4.59
CA SER A 173 1.04 -17.40 -5.54
C SER A 173 1.73 -16.22 -4.87
N HIS A 174 2.78 -15.72 -5.54
CA HIS A 174 3.40 -14.45 -5.15
C HIS A 174 2.40 -13.27 -5.18
N GLY A 175 1.44 -13.26 -6.11
CA GLY A 175 0.39 -12.24 -6.16
C GLY A 175 -0.48 -12.26 -4.90
N ALA A 176 -0.93 -13.43 -4.46
CA ALA A 176 -1.65 -13.57 -3.20
C ALA A 176 -0.78 -13.15 -2.00
N PHE A 177 0.52 -13.53 -1.97
CA PHE A 177 1.42 -13.05 -0.94
C PHE A 177 1.41 -11.52 -0.85
N ILE A 178 1.51 -10.79 -1.95
CA ILE A 178 1.57 -9.33 -1.97
C ILE A 178 0.23 -8.69 -1.59
N THR A 179 -0.90 -9.29 -1.95
CA THR A 179 -2.25 -8.69 -1.77
C THR A 179 -2.94 -9.08 -0.47
N GLU A 180 -2.64 -10.26 0.09
CA GLU A 180 -3.37 -10.84 1.22
C GLU A 180 -2.71 -10.53 2.57
N HIS A 181 -2.57 -9.24 2.88
CA HIS A 181 -2.08 -8.75 4.16
C HIS A 181 -3.16 -7.92 4.84
N TYR A 182 -3.64 -8.41 5.97
CA TYR A 182 -4.80 -7.87 6.68
C TYR A 182 -4.45 -7.10 7.95
N TRP A 183 -3.16 -6.84 8.18
CA TRP A 183 -2.69 -6.09 9.35
C TRP A 183 -1.73 -4.98 8.94
N GLY A 184 -1.79 -3.86 9.67
CA GLY A 184 -0.76 -2.82 9.64
C GLY A 184 -0.02 -2.79 10.97
N TYR A 185 1.28 -2.53 10.93
CA TYR A 185 2.14 -2.42 12.11
C TYR A 185 2.93 -1.12 12.05
N ALA A 186 2.78 -0.29 13.08
CA ALA A 186 3.48 0.97 13.19
C ALA A 186 4.36 1.02 14.44
N ALA A 187 5.67 1.19 14.26
CA ALA A 187 6.61 1.39 15.35
C ALA A 187 6.31 2.72 16.07
N GLN A 188 6.31 2.70 17.40
CA GLN A 188 6.04 3.86 18.21
C GLN A 188 7.33 4.49 18.74
N ARG A 189 7.30 5.79 19.04
CA ARG A 189 8.46 6.55 19.54
C ARG A 189 9.04 6.03 20.85
N ASP A 190 8.26 5.31 21.63
CA ASP A 190 8.67 4.69 22.90
C ASP A 190 9.20 3.26 22.73
N GLY A 191 9.39 2.80 21.49
CA GLY A 191 9.87 1.46 21.17
C GLY A 191 8.78 0.39 21.12
N GLY A 192 7.51 0.73 21.42
CA GLY A 192 6.39 -0.19 21.29
C GLY A 192 5.89 -0.27 19.85
N THR A 193 4.85 -1.08 19.63
CA THR A 193 4.21 -1.26 18.33
C THR A 193 2.69 -1.13 18.46
N VAL A 194 2.07 -0.46 17.51
CA VAL A 194 0.62 -0.48 17.30
C VAL A 194 0.32 -1.41 16.14
N GLU A 195 -0.67 -2.29 16.31
CA GLU A 195 -1.25 -3.07 15.23
C GLU A 195 -2.70 -2.62 14.97
N TYR A 196 -3.13 -2.70 13.74
CA TYR A 196 -4.53 -2.49 13.33
C TYR A 196 -4.90 -3.45 12.21
N GLU A 197 -6.16 -3.89 12.22
CA GLU A 197 -6.69 -4.80 11.21
C GLU A 197 -7.27 -4.00 10.04
N VAL A 198 -7.04 -4.49 8.83
CA VAL A 198 -7.60 -3.97 7.58
C VAL A 198 -8.39 -5.08 6.91
N GLU A 199 -9.70 -4.97 6.93
CA GLU A 199 -10.59 -5.96 6.35
C GLU A 199 -10.88 -5.64 4.89
N HIS A 200 -10.66 -6.60 4.02
CA HIS A 200 -11.06 -6.57 2.61
C HIS A 200 -11.20 -8.00 2.06
N PRO A 201 -12.00 -8.23 1.00
CA PRO A 201 -11.99 -9.52 0.32
C PRO A 201 -10.70 -9.71 -0.48
N PRO A 202 -10.32 -10.96 -0.84
CA PRO A 202 -9.28 -11.21 -1.81
C PRO A 202 -9.55 -10.46 -3.12
N TRP A 203 -8.49 -9.89 -3.70
CA TRP A 203 -8.62 -9.08 -4.92
C TRP A 203 -8.25 -9.86 -6.17
N GLU A 204 -9.05 -9.67 -7.22
CA GLU A 204 -8.63 -10.01 -8.57
C GLU A 204 -7.53 -9.04 -9.02
N VAL A 205 -6.56 -9.54 -9.80
CA VAL A 205 -5.48 -8.73 -10.32
C VAL A 205 -5.39 -8.79 -11.84
N HIS A 206 -5.11 -7.65 -12.44
CA HIS A 206 -4.75 -7.54 -13.85
C HIS A 206 -3.25 -7.74 -14.03
N PRO A 207 -2.79 -8.53 -14.99
CA PRO A 207 -1.42 -8.47 -15.45
C PRO A 207 -1.16 -7.09 -16.09
N VAL A 208 0.05 -6.57 -15.90
CA VAL A 208 0.46 -5.27 -16.46
C VAL A 208 1.72 -5.40 -17.30
N LYS A 209 1.94 -4.39 -18.15
CA LYS A 209 3.13 -4.23 -18.99
C LYS A 209 3.53 -2.76 -19.05
N GLN A 210 4.71 -2.46 -19.63
CA GLN A 210 5.23 -1.10 -19.74
C GLN A 210 5.21 -0.37 -18.38
N VAL A 211 5.68 -1.08 -17.37
CA VAL A 211 5.74 -0.58 -15.99
C VAL A 211 6.86 0.45 -15.89
N THR A 212 6.56 1.57 -15.26
CA THR A 212 7.50 2.67 -15.01
C THR A 212 7.47 3.10 -13.56
N LEU A 213 8.62 3.40 -12.99
CA LEU A 213 8.81 4.18 -11.78
C LEU A 213 10.04 5.04 -12.02
N VAL A 214 9.88 6.35 -12.14
CA VAL A 214 10.94 7.28 -12.52
C VAL A 214 10.86 8.59 -11.74
N GLY A 215 11.99 9.24 -11.53
CA GLY A 215 12.05 10.55 -10.92
C GLY A 215 12.97 10.61 -9.70
N ALA A 216 12.70 11.54 -8.78
CA ALA A 216 13.56 11.88 -7.65
C ALA A 216 13.38 10.91 -6.46
N LEU A 217 13.58 9.61 -6.66
CA LEU A 217 13.34 8.55 -5.67
C LEU A 217 14.20 8.70 -4.41
N GLY A 218 15.48 9.09 -4.55
CA GLY A 218 16.39 9.26 -3.41
C GLY A 218 15.92 10.33 -2.44
N SER A 219 15.40 11.45 -2.95
CA SER A 219 14.87 12.52 -2.12
C SER A 219 13.55 12.17 -1.42
N GLU A 220 12.82 11.15 -1.93
CA GLU A 220 11.56 10.69 -1.34
C GLU A 220 11.78 9.58 -0.31
N TYR A 221 12.54 8.57 -0.67
CA TYR A 221 12.64 7.32 0.09
C TYR A 221 14.00 7.14 0.79
N GLY A 222 14.98 7.99 0.50
CA GLY A 222 16.37 7.83 0.89
C GLY A 222 17.16 7.02 -0.14
N ASP A 223 18.49 7.20 -0.15
CA ASP A 223 19.37 6.67 -1.19
C ASP A 223 19.38 5.13 -1.21
N ASP A 224 19.31 4.48 -0.04
CA ASP A 224 19.34 3.03 0.06
C ASP A 224 18.08 2.38 -0.56
N PHE A 225 16.89 2.93 -0.27
CA PHE A 225 15.66 2.47 -0.91
C PHE A 225 15.62 2.83 -2.39
N ALA A 226 16.06 4.03 -2.75
CA ALA A 226 16.14 4.43 -4.15
C ALA A 226 17.02 3.45 -4.95
N ALA A 227 18.21 3.12 -4.45
CA ALA A 227 19.09 2.14 -5.09
C ALA A 227 18.45 0.75 -5.24
N ALA A 228 17.62 0.35 -4.26
CA ALA A 228 16.92 -0.93 -4.29
C ALA A 228 15.78 -0.99 -5.32
N ILE A 229 15.10 0.13 -5.58
CA ILE A 229 13.92 0.21 -6.45
C ILE A 229 14.14 0.95 -7.78
N ASP A 230 15.27 1.59 -7.98
CA ASP A 230 15.65 2.24 -9.26
C ASP A 230 16.15 1.20 -10.28
N ARG A 231 15.32 0.19 -10.51
CA ARG A 231 15.51 -0.92 -11.45
C ARG A 231 14.14 -1.52 -11.79
N PRO A 232 14.02 -2.29 -12.87
CA PRO A 232 12.77 -2.98 -13.15
C PRO A 232 12.30 -3.83 -11.96
N PRO A 233 11.01 -3.78 -11.58
CA PRO A 233 10.47 -4.63 -10.52
C PRO A 233 10.50 -6.11 -10.94
N GLU A 234 10.71 -7.02 -10.00
CA GLU A 234 10.62 -8.47 -10.25
C GLU A 234 9.20 -8.91 -10.57
N SER A 235 8.21 -8.21 -10.02
CA SER A 235 6.81 -8.41 -10.39
C SER A 235 6.03 -7.11 -10.32
N ALA A 236 5.04 -6.98 -11.17
CA ALA A 236 4.07 -5.89 -11.12
C ALA A 236 2.70 -6.37 -11.58
N PHE A 237 1.67 -5.87 -10.92
CA PHE A 237 0.28 -6.13 -11.28
C PHE A 237 -0.62 -5.02 -10.74
N LEU A 238 -1.87 -4.99 -11.20
CA LEU A 238 -2.85 -4.04 -10.72
C LEU A 238 -4.03 -4.77 -10.09
N ALA A 239 -4.20 -4.63 -8.78
CA ALA A 239 -5.38 -5.14 -8.08
C ALA A 239 -6.59 -4.23 -8.32
N VAL A 240 -7.75 -4.84 -8.55
CA VAL A 240 -9.01 -4.11 -8.79
C VAL A 240 -9.40 -3.28 -7.57
N GLY A 241 -9.15 -3.81 -6.38
CA GLY A 241 -9.54 -3.20 -5.12
C GLY A 241 -10.98 -3.51 -4.72
N SER A 242 -11.38 -2.99 -3.56
CA SER A 242 -12.69 -3.22 -2.96
C SER A 242 -13.06 -2.15 -1.95
N ALA A 243 -14.22 -2.27 -1.32
CA ALA A 243 -14.48 -1.65 -0.02
C ALA A 243 -13.50 -2.22 1.01
N VAL A 244 -13.04 -1.37 1.92
CA VAL A 244 -12.12 -1.72 3.02
C VAL A 244 -12.61 -1.12 4.33
N SER A 245 -12.29 -1.80 5.43
CA SER A 245 -12.51 -1.31 6.80
C SER A 245 -11.21 -1.37 7.58
N VAL A 246 -10.80 -0.26 8.15
CA VAL A 246 -9.64 -0.19 9.05
C VAL A 246 -10.17 -0.14 10.48
N MET A 247 -9.80 -1.14 11.28
CA MET A 247 -10.21 -1.24 12.67
C MET A 247 -9.37 -0.32 13.57
N PRO A 248 -9.88 0.09 14.74
CA PRO A 248 -9.07 0.83 15.70
C PRO A 248 -7.79 0.09 16.06
N GLY A 249 -6.66 0.81 16.04
CA GLY A 249 -5.37 0.26 16.43
C GLY A 249 -5.29 -0.04 17.92
N GLY A 250 -4.49 -1.07 18.25
CA GLY A 250 -4.17 -1.46 19.62
C GLY A 250 -2.67 -1.68 19.80
N ARG A 251 -2.15 -1.45 21.01
CA ARG A 251 -0.76 -1.79 21.32
C ARG A 251 -0.60 -3.29 21.42
N ILE A 252 0.46 -3.80 20.85
CA ILE A 252 0.86 -5.18 21.10
C ILE A 252 1.76 -5.23 22.32
N PRO A 253 1.61 -6.29 23.16
CA PRO A 253 2.41 -6.45 24.37
C PRO A 253 3.89 -6.61 24.07
#